data_d5f0241fc8a11e7cd2cd2614f9806d01
#
_entry.id   d5f0241fc8a11e7cd2cd2614f9806d01
#
_cell.length_a   1.000
_cell.length_b   1.000
_cell.length_c   1.000
_cell.angle_alpha   90.00
_cell.angle_beta   90.00
_cell.angle_gamma   90.00
#
_symmetry.space_group_name_H-M   'P 1'
#
loop_
_entity.id
_entity.type
_entity.pdbx_description
1 polymer ?
#
loop_
_entity_poly.entity_id
_entity_poly.type
_entity_poly.pdbx_seq_one_letter_code
_entity_poly.pdbx_strand_id
1 'polypeptide(L)'
;MKKIKWVLAAVAVLGMMLCTGCRSGENGEVYVYSYGDYFDQEAIADFEDETGIRVIQDTYDTAEEMYPVIEKGTADYDVIITSDYMIEKMIHNKMLLEVDKKNLPALKNIDSRYMKKSESFDPGNKYSVPYMVGVSGIIYNKKIITGHLVGILI
;
A
#
# COMPACT_ATOMS: atom_id res chain seq x y z
N MET A 1 28.31 52.81 -3.12
CA MET A 1 26.85 52.63 -3.10
C MET A 1 26.32 51.72 -4.20
N LYS A 2 26.80 51.76 -5.45
CA LYS A 2 26.35 50.85 -6.53
C LYS A 2 26.65 49.36 -6.29
N LYS A 3 27.83 49.03 -5.75
CA LYS A 3 28.26 47.63 -5.49
C LYS A 3 27.42 46.92 -4.41
N ILE A 4 26.96 47.67 -3.39
CA ILE A 4 26.10 47.13 -2.33
C ILE A 4 24.71 46.72 -2.86
N LYS A 5 24.15 47.48 -3.82
CA LYS A 5 22.85 47.13 -4.45
C LYS A 5 22.91 45.85 -5.26
N TRP A 6 24.03 45.57 -5.91
CA TRP A 6 24.23 44.33 -6.68
C TRP A 6 24.42 43.10 -5.77
N VAL A 7 25.08 43.27 -4.61
CA VAL A 7 25.23 42.20 -3.63
C VAL A 7 23.88 41.86 -2.99
N LEU A 8 23.08 42.87 -2.64
CA LEU A 8 21.75 42.66 -2.09
C LEU A 8 20.79 41.99 -3.13
N ALA A 9 20.91 42.36 -4.40
CA ALA A 9 20.12 41.71 -5.48
C ALA A 9 20.53 40.23 -5.67
N ALA A 10 21.84 39.93 -5.62
CA ALA A 10 22.35 38.56 -5.73
C ALA A 10 21.92 37.66 -4.54
N VAL A 11 21.93 38.22 -3.33
CA VAL A 11 21.44 37.47 -2.14
C VAL A 11 19.95 37.25 -2.17
N ALA A 12 19.15 38.21 -2.70
CA ALA A 12 17.71 38.03 -2.87
C ALA A 12 17.37 36.95 -3.90
N VAL A 13 18.10 36.86 -5.03
CA VAL A 13 17.92 35.82 -6.05
C VAL A 13 18.35 34.45 -5.52
N LEU A 14 19.43 34.37 -4.74
CA LEU A 14 19.89 33.12 -4.13
C LEU A 14 18.92 32.64 -3.05
N GLY A 15 18.27 33.55 -2.31
CA GLY A 15 17.23 33.24 -1.33
C GLY A 15 15.93 32.69 -1.96
N MET A 16 15.58 33.10 -3.17
CA MET A 16 14.42 32.58 -3.91
C MET A 16 14.63 31.15 -4.47
N MET A 17 15.88 30.73 -4.68
CA MET A 17 16.18 29.36 -5.13
C MET A 17 16.13 28.31 -4.00
N LEU A 18 16.08 28.72 -2.72
CA LEU A 18 16.02 27.81 -1.58
C LEU A 18 14.58 27.46 -1.15
N CYS A 19 13.55 28.02 -1.78
CA CYS A 19 12.14 27.71 -1.50
C CYS A 19 11.56 26.58 -2.35
N THR A 20 12.40 25.74 -2.99
CA THR A 20 11.94 24.53 -3.67
C THR A 20 11.93 23.37 -2.68
N GLY A 21 10.94 23.32 -1.78
CA GLY A 21 10.95 22.27 -0.82
C GLY A 21 9.66 22.08 -0.05
N CYS A 22 8.61 21.74 -0.71
CA CYS A 22 7.54 20.85 -0.25
C CYS A 22 6.77 20.48 -1.51
N ARG A 23 7.11 19.38 -2.12
CA ARG A 23 6.33 18.80 -3.20
C ARG A 23 5.13 18.13 -2.54
N SER A 24 4.13 18.92 -2.14
CA SER A 24 2.79 18.40 -2.01
C SER A 24 2.39 17.91 -3.39
N GLY A 25 1.77 16.73 -3.49
CA GLY A 25 1.32 16.21 -4.77
C GLY A 25 0.47 17.26 -5.48
N GLU A 26 0.73 17.48 -6.75
CA GLU A 26 0.03 18.50 -7.55
C GLU A 26 -1.48 18.20 -7.61
N ASN A 27 -1.85 16.91 -7.53
CA ASN A 27 -3.23 16.40 -7.58
C ASN A 27 -3.70 15.79 -6.24
N GLY A 28 -2.97 16.01 -5.14
CA GLY A 28 -3.33 15.51 -3.82
C GLY A 28 -2.40 14.44 -3.26
N GLU A 29 -2.84 13.81 -2.20
CA GLU A 29 -2.10 12.76 -1.48
C GLU A 29 -2.98 11.54 -1.27
N VAL A 30 -2.40 10.34 -1.28
CA VAL A 30 -3.04 9.09 -0.92
C VAL A 30 -2.28 8.43 0.22
N TYR A 31 -2.99 8.07 1.28
CA TYR A 31 -2.44 7.47 2.49
C TYR A 31 -2.59 5.95 2.42
N VAL A 32 -1.46 5.25 2.45
CA VAL A 32 -1.40 3.79 2.30
C VAL A 32 -0.85 3.16 3.57
N TYR A 33 -1.56 2.18 4.12
CA TYR A 33 -1.12 1.43 5.29
C TYR A 33 -0.88 -0.03 4.92
N SER A 34 0.35 -0.50 5.05
CA SER A 34 0.76 -1.82 4.55
C SER A 34 1.78 -2.51 5.45
N TYR A 35 2.02 -3.80 5.18
CA TYR A 35 3.23 -4.46 5.69
C TYR A 35 4.49 -3.78 5.15
N GLY A 36 5.62 -3.85 5.87
CA GLY A 36 6.83 -3.09 5.59
C GLY A 36 7.28 -3.12 4.13
N ASP A 37 7.85 -4.20 3.64
CA ASP A 37 8.49 -4.26 2.33
C ASP A 37 7.54 -4.68 1.18
N TYR A 38 6.30 -4.17 1.17
CA TYR A 38 5.31 -4.59 0.16
C TYR A 38 5.30 -3.77 -1.11
N PHE A 39 5.93 -2.61 -1.12
CA PHE A 39 5.98 -1.75 -2.30
C PHE A 39 7.39 -1.59 -2.84
N ASP A 40 7.50 -1.67 -4.16
CA ASP A 40 8.67 -1.20 -4.87
C ASP A 40 8.64 0.35 -4.92
N GLN A 41 9.72 0.96 -4.44
CA GLN A 41 9.83 2.42 -4.41
C GLN A 41 9.90 3.04 -5.81
N GLU A 42 10.39 2.30 -6.81
CA GLU A 42 10.38 2.72 -8.20
C GLU A 42 8.93 2.78 -8.74
N ALA A 43 8.11 1.77 -8.42
CA ALA A 43 6.70 1.77 -8.82
C ALA A 43 5.89 2.90 -8.16
N ILE A 44 6.24 3.29 -6.92
CA ILE A 44 5.62 4.45 -6.27
C ILE A 44 6.03 5.74 -7.00
N ALA A 45 7.32 5.91 -7.29
CA ALA A 45 7.81 7.09 -8.00
C ALA A 45 7.16 7.24 -9.38
N ASP A 46 7.03 6.14 -10.12
CA ASP A 46 6.34 6.11 -11.42
C ASP A 46 4.87 6.53 -11.28
N PHE A 47 4.17 6.03 -10.27
CA PHE A 47 2.79 6.41 -9.99
C PHE A 47 2.67 7.92 -9.66
N GLU A 48 3.55 8.44 -8.82
CA GLU A 48 3.57 9.85 -8.48
C GLU A 48 3.86 10.74 -9.70
N ASP A 49 4.79 10.33 -10.56
CA ASP A 49 5.14 11.05 -11.78
C ASP A 49 4.01 11.00 -12.83
N GLU A 50 3.32 9.88 -12.98
CA GLU A 50 2.20 9.72 -13.91
C GLU A 50 0.93 10.47 -13.46
N THR A 51 0.66 10.47 -12.16
CA THR A 51 -0.62 10.96 -11.63
C THR A 51 -0.54 12.33 -10.99
N GLY A 52 0.64 12.76 -10.55
CA GLY A 52 0.83 13.93 -9.68
C GLY A 52 0.26 13.74 -8.28
N ILE A 53 -0.15 12.53 -7.90
CA ILE A 53 -0.66 12.18 -6.58
C ILE A 53 0.50 11.65 -5.74
N ARG A 54 0.73 12.26 -4.57
CA ARG A 54 1.77 11.81 -3.65
C ARG A 54 1.31 10.60 -2.83
N VAL A 55 2.18 9.61 -2.66
CA VAL A 55 1.91 8.43 -1.82
C VAL A 55 2.56 8.59 -0.46
N ILE A 56 1.75 8.61 0.60
CA ILE A 56 2.20 8.62 1.98
C ILE A 56 2.04 7.20 2.53
N GLN A 57 3.17 6.56 2.83
CA GLN A 57 3.17 5.19 3.34
C GLN A 57 3.42 5.15 4.83
N ASP A 58 2.54 4.45 5.54
CA ASP A 58 2.78 3.96 6.90
C ASP A 58 2.83 2.43 6.88
N THR A 59 3.61 1.86 7.79
CA THR A 59 3.80 0.42 7.85
C THR A 59 3.42 -0.18 9.20
N TYR A 60 3.10 -1.46 9.19
CA TYR A 60 2.83 -2.26 10.38
C TYR A 60 3.47 -3.66 10.24
N ASP A 61 3.69 -4.33 11.35
CA ASP A 61 4.31 -5.66 11.36
C ASP A 61 3.27 -6.78 11.30
N THR A 62 2.12 -6.59 11.95
CA THR A 62 1.05 -7.60 11.99
C THR A 62 -0.33 -6.98 11.74
N ALA A 63 -1.23 -7.76 11.14
CA ALA A 63 -2.61 -7.31 10.89
C ALA A 63 -3.37 -7.04 12.21
N GLU A 64 -2.97 -7.71 13.29
CA GLU A 64 -3.49 -7.52 14.64
C GLU A 64 -3.11 -6.16 15.25
N GLU A 65 -1.95 -5.61 14.90
CA GLU A 65 -1.53 -4.25 15.27
C GLU A 65 -2.25 -3.19 14.42
N MET A 66 -2.41 -3.46 13.13
CA MET A 66 -3.09 -2.57 12.20
C MET A 66 -4.57 -2.39 12.57
N TYR A 67 -5.28 -3.48 12.87
CA TYR A 67 -6.73 -3.47 13.03
C TYR A 67 -7.24 -2.44 14.06
N PRO A 68 -6.71 -2.38 15.32
CA PRO A 68 -7.20 -1.40 16.29
C PRO A 68 -6.89 0.06 15.92
N VAL A 69 -5.90 0.32 15.07
CA VAL A 69 -5.61 1.66 14.57
C VAL A 69 -6.74 2.13 13.65
N ILE A 70 -7.16 1.26 12.73
CA ILE A 70 -8.27 1.55 11.82
C ILE A 70 -9.61 1.58 12.57
N GLU A 71 -9.85 0.64 13.49
CA GLU A 71 -11.10 0.55 14.26
C GLU A 71 -11.37 1.81 15.10
N LYS A 72 -10.32 2.43 15.64
CA LYS A 72 -10.45 3.68 16.39
C LYS A 72 -10.83 4.89 15.53
N GLY A 73 -10.66 4.80 14.21
CA GLY A 73 -10.95 5.91 13.29
C GLY A 73 -10.12 7.17 13.56
N THR A 74 -8.92 7.01 14.12
CA THR A 74 -8.00 8.14 14.43
C THR A 74 -6.99 8.42 13.34
N ALA A 75 -6.92 7.54 12.34
CA ALA A 75 -6.04 7.66 11.20
C ALA A 75 -6.87 7.51 9.91
N ASP A 76 -6.72 8.45 9.01
CA ASP A 76 -7.41 8.48 7.73
C ASP A 76 -6.51 7.83 6.67
N TYR A 77 -6.64 6.52 6.50
CA TYR A 77 -5.98 5.79 5.41
C TYR A 77 -6.97 5.55 4.28
N ASP A 78 -6.52 5.82 3.04
CA ASP A 78 -7.30 5.60 1.82
C ASP A 78 -7.20 4.15 1.36
N VAL A 79 -6.02 3.52 1.53
CA VAL A 79 -5.73 2.17 1.09
C VAL A 79 -5.05 1.36 2.18
N ILE A 80 -5.52 0.15 2.42
CA ILE A 80 -4.93 -0.78 3.38
C ILE A 80 -4.57 -2.07 2.65
N ILE A 81 -3.32 -2.54 2.78
CA ILE A 81 -2.90 -3.84 2.26
C ILE A 81 -2.75 -4.80 3.41
N THR A 82 -3.62 -5.78 3.51
CA THR A 82 -3.68 -6.72 4.62
C THR A 82 -4.04 -8.14 4.16
N SER A 83 -4.06 -9.09 5.09
CA SER A 83 -4.40 -10.50 4.84
C SER A 83 -5.89 -10.73 4.62
N ASP A 84 -6.22 -11.82 3.94
CA ASP A 84 -7.57 -12.24 3.58
C ASP A 84 -8.52 -12.32 4.79
N TYR A 85 -8.12 -12.99 5.87
CA TYR A 85 -8.92 -13.11 7.09
C TYR A 85 -9.20 -11.74 7.74
N MET A 86 -8.29 -10.80 7.60
CA MET A 86 -8.49 -9.45 8.14
C MET A 86 -9.44 -8.63 7.27
N ILE A 87 -9.38 -8.80 5.94
CA ILE A 87 -10.37 -8.21 5.02
C ILE A 87 -11.77 -8.73 5.35
N GLU A 88 -11.93 -10.05 5.53
CA GLU A 88 -13.21 -10.65 5.91
C GLU A 88 -13.75 -10.04 7.21
N LYS A 89 -12.91 -9.91 8.24
CA LYS A 89 -13.25 -9.26 9.51
C LYS A 89 -13.68 -7.81 9.33
N MET A 90 -12.96 -7.04 8.53
CA MET A 90 -13.27 -5.62 8.29
C MET A 90 -14.56 -5.46 7.48
N ILE A 91 -14.84 -6.33 6.52
CA ILE A 91 -16.12 -6.37 5.80
C ILE A 91 -17.27 -6.64 6.77
N HIS A 92 -17.13 -7.66 7.63
CA HIS A 92 -18.14 -8.00 8.62
C HIS A 92 -18.45 -6.84 9.56
N ASN A 93 -17.44 -6.09 9.94
CA ASN A 93 -17.56 -4.90 10.80
C ASN A 93 -17.89 -3.61 10.04
N LYS A 94 -18.16 -3.69 8.72
CA LYS A 94 -18.56 -2.55 7.86
C LYS A 94 -17.54 -1.40 7.87
N MET A 95 -16.27 -1.74 7.89
CA MET A 95 -15.17 -0.79 7.95
C MET A 95 -14.61 -0.41 6.58
N LEU A 96 -15.03 -1.09 5.51
CA LEU A 96 -14.54 -0.89 4.15
C LEU A 96 -15.60 -0.27 3.26
N LEU A 97 -15.17 0.56 2.31
CA LEU A 97 -15.99 1.08 1.23
C LEU A 97 -15.97 0.12 0.03
N GLU A 98 -17.07 0.06 -0.70
CA GLU A 98 -17.11 -0.71 -1.95
C GLU A 98 -16.22 -0.06 -3.02
N VAL A 99 -15.44 -0.89 -3.69
CA VAL A 99 -14.53 -0.48 -4.77
C VAL A 99 -15.32 -0.23 -6.05
N ASP A 100 -15.24 0.97 -6.61
CA ASP A 100 -15.77 1.23 -7.95
C ASP A 100 -14.83 0.66 -9.03
N LYS A 101 -15.16 -0.55 -9.48
CA LYS A 101 -14.36 -1.28 -10.49
C LYS A 101 -14.24 -0.54 -11.82
N LYS A 102 -15.13 0.41 -12.12
CA LYS A 102 -15.07 1.21 -13.37
C LYS A 102 -13.85 2.11 -13.38
N ASN A 103 -13.41 2.52 -12.20
CA ASN A 103 -12.25 3.38 -12.00
C ASN A 103 -10.93 2.60 -11.90
N LEU A 104 -10.97 1.27 -12.02
CA LEU A 104 -9.80 0.39 -11.93
C LEU A 104 -9.54 -0.38 -13.24
N PRO A 105 -9.09 0.30 -14.30
CA PRO A 105 -8.86 -0.35 -15.60
C PRO A 105 -7.79 -1.45 -15.55
N ALA A 106 -6.89 -1.39 -14.58
CA ALA A 106 -5.84 -2.39 -14.36
C ALA A 106 -6.36 -3.73 -13.81
N LEU A 107 -7.61 -3.82 -13.32
CA LEU A 107 -8.21 -5.09 -12.86
C LEU A 107 -8.16 -6.20 -13.92
N LYS A 108 -8.23 -5.84 -15.21
CA LYS A 108 -8.12 -6.78 -16.34
C LYS A 108 -6.77 -7.52 -16.39
N ASN A 109 -5.75 -6.97 -15.75
CA ASN A 109 -4.39 -7.55 -15.72
C ASN A 109 -4.25 -8.60 -14.60
N ILE A 110 -5.21 -8.69 -13.68
CA ILE A 110 -5.20 -9.68 -12.60
C ILE A 110 -5.73 -11.00 -13.13
N ASP A 111 -4.98 -12.08 -12.91
CA ASP A 111 -5.41 -13.42 -13.29
C ASP A 111 -6.73 -13.78 -12.58
N SER A 112 -7.70 -14.19 -13.36
CA SER A 112 -9.05 -14.53 -12.90
C SER A 112 -9.09 -15.62 -11.80
N ARG A 113 -8.06 -16.48 -11.72
CA ARG A 113 -7.93 -17.49 -10.67
C ARG A 113 -7.78 -16.84 -9.28
N TYR A 114 -7.04 -15.73 -9.18
CA TYR A 114 -6.87 -15.01 -7.91
C TYR A 114 -8.14 -14.24 -7.55
N MET A 115 -8.78 -13.61 -8.53
CA MET A 115 -10.07 -12.95 -8.32
C MET A 115 -11.14 -13.95 -7.83
N LYS A 116 -11.20 -15.15 -8.42
CA LYS A 116 -12.13 -16.20 -7.97
C LYS A 116 -11.77 -16.72 -6.57
N LYS A 117 -10.48 -16.81 -6.24
CA LYS A 117 -10.03 -17.26 -4.91
C LYS A 117 -10.42 -16.25 -3.82
N SER A 118 -10.33 -14.97 -4.09
CA SER A 118 -10.71 -13.93 -3.12
C SER A 118 -12.21 -13.84 -2.83
N GLU A 119 -13.07 -14.42 -3.68
CA GLU A 119 -14.51 -14.50 -3.39
C GLU A 119 -14.83 -15.29 -2.11
N SER A 120 -13.91 -16.10 -1.60
CA SER A 120 -14.10 -16.84 -0.35
C SER A 120 -14.20 -15.93 0.88
N PHE A 121 -13.55 -14.78 0.87
CA PHE A 121 -13.54 -13.79 1.96
C PHE A 121 -14.17 -12.45 1.57
N ASP A 122 -14.25 -12.13 0.28
CA ASP A 122 -14.90 -10.95 -0.28
C ASP A 122 -15.84 -11.34 -1.42
N PRO A 123 -17.07 -11.76 -1.14
CA PRO A 123 -18.03 -12.22 -2.14
C PRO A 123 -18.30 -11.19 -3.23
N GLY A 124 -17.94 -11.55 -4.47
CA GLY A 124 -18.04 -10.68 -5.64
C GLY A 124 -16.90 -9.65 -5.74
N ASN A 125 -15.85 -9.77 -4.94
CA ASN A 125 -14.71 -8.86 -4.90
C ASN A 125 -15.16 -7.39 -4.83
N LYS A 126 -16.00 -7.08 -3.87
CA LYS A 126 -16.62 -5.74 -3.76
C LYS A 126 -15.73 -4.74 -3.05
N TYR A 127 -14.92 -5.20 -2.10
CA TYR A 127 -14.19 -4.36 -1.16
C TYR A 127 -12.68 -4.43 -1.35
N SER A 128 -12.19 -5.45 -2.06
CA SER A 128 -10.77 -5.70 -2.17
C SER A 128 -10.33 -6.10 -3.57
N VAL A 129 -9.01 -5.96 -3.80
CA VAL A 129 -8.31 -6.38 -5.00
C VAL A 129 -7.11 -7.23 -4.58
N PRO A 130 -6.93 -8.46 -5.11
CA PRO A 130 -5.76 -9.28 -4.82
C PRO A 130 -4.47 -8.57 -5.25
N TYR A 131 -3.51 -8.45 -4.32
CA TYR A 131 -2.21 -7.83 -4.56
C TYR A 131 -1.09 -8.86 -4.62
N MET A 132 -0.95 -9.65 -3.55
CA MET A 132 0.08 -10.69 -3.43
C MET A 132 -0.52 -12.01 -2.96
N VAL A 133 0.13 -13.13 -3.28
CA VAL A 133 -0.22 -14.47 -2.80
C VAL A 133 0.99 -15.08 -2.11
N GLY A 134 0.85 -15.33 -0.82
CA GLY A 134 1.81 -16.09 -0.04
C GLY A 134 1.47 -17.59 -0.03
N VAL A 135 2.51 -18.43 0.02
CA VAL A 135 2.37 -19.87 0.22
C VAL A 135 3.22 -20.29 1.41
N SER A 136 2.57 -20.93 2.38
CA SER A 136 3.29 -21.53 3.50
C SER A 136 3.57 -23.00 3.23
N GLY A 137 4.76 -23.46 3.61
CA GLY A 137 5.15 -24.85 3.41
C GLY A 137 6.16 -25.33 4.47
N ILE A 138 6.31 -26.62 4.60
CA ILE A 138 7.29 -27.24 5.49
C ILE A 138 8.53 -27.66 4.69
N ILE A 139 9.67 -27.12 5.07
CA ILE A 139 10.97 -27.53 4.53
C ILE A 139 11.57 -28.54 5.51
N TYR A 140 11.98 -29.72 5.01
CA TYR A 140 12.61 -30.73 5.84
C TYR A 140 13.85 -31.36 5.18
N ASN A 141 14.76 -31.86 5.99
CA ASN A 141 15.97 -32.55 5.53
C ASN A 141 15.67 -34.01 5.20
N LYS A 142 15.63 -34.36 3.91
CA LYS A 142 15.37 -35.73 3.43
C LYS A 142 16.36 -36.78 3.90
N LYS A 143 17.57 -36.38 4.33
CA LYS A 143 18.58 -37.32 4.85
C LYS A 143 18.29 -37.73 6.30
N ILE A 144 17.54 -36.93 7.05
CA ILE A 144 17.23 -37.16 8.45
C ILE A 144 15.84 -37.79 8.59
N ILE A 145 14.89 -37.33 7.79
CA ILE A 145 13.51 -37.81 7.83
C ILE A 145 13.29 -38.80 6.69
N THR A 146 13.22 -40.08 7.01
CA THR A 146 13.11 -41.19 6.04
C THR A 146 11.68 -41.72 5.85
N GLY A 147 10.67 -41.09 6.46
CA GLY A 147 9.26 -41.48 6.36
C GLY A 147 8.43 -40.54 5.52
N HIS A 148 7.20 -40.97 5.17
CA HIS A 148 6.20 -40.06 4.62
C HIS A 148 5.74 -39.09 5.74
N LEU A 149 5.98 -37.80 5.54
CA LEU A 149 5.34 -36.79 6.38
C LEU A 149 3.84 -36.75 6.03
N VAL A 150 3.04 -37.40 6.83
CA VAL A 150 1.59 -37.18 6.82
C VAL A 150 1.35 -35.92 7.62
N GLY A 151 1.43 -34.76 6.96
CA GLY A 151 1.13 -33.47 7.56
C GLY A 151 -0.38 -33.27 7.65
N ILE A 152 -0.88 -33.09 8.85
CA ILE A 152 -2.16 -32.43 9.07
C ILE A 152 -1.83 -30.93 8.95
N LEU A 153 -2.18 -30.32 7.84
CA LEU A 153 -2.30 -28.89 7.72
C LEU A 153 -3.58 -28.48 8.45
N ILE A 154 -3.41 -27.84 9.58
CA ILE A 154 -4.52 -27.16 10.28
C ILE A 154 -4.59 -25.74 9.76
#